data_30f14201c680e8227dc5a0d967fdc84f
#
_entry.id   30f14201c680e8227dc5a0d967fdc84f
#
_cell.length_a   1.000
_cell.length_b   1.000
_cell.length_c   1.000
_cell.angle_alpha   90.00
_cell.angle_beta   90.00
_cell.angle_gamma   90.00
#
_symmetry.space_group_name_H-M   'P 1'
#
loop_
_entity.id
_entity.type
_entity.pdbx_description
1 polymer ?
#
loop_
_entity_poly.entity_id
_entity_poly.type
_entity_poly.pdbx_seq_one_letter_code
_entity_poly.pdbx_strand_id
1 'polypeptide(L)'
;MRRKWKKLLSTTLALAMVVTTIGVREVPVSAAEEEDTNESVVYMDDMAYDTTTGHFYKLSSVGTYEQVNAEAKESGGYLACISSAEENEIVAKVSSTGKTTTSSYIGLMRNKENIQEWMWADGSEVNYTNWNEGEPNSENETVAEIYDSTRSSGAEKWNDCTVSSRNTGVIEYNECIHPESQYVVKNKTFADCEQGGYTGDTYCGFCNEKIADGKETEPGGHAEAVIDEKTVKEATCTEDGYTGDKICPTCKKVLEHGKTTPANGHTESEELRKVREASCYLDGYTGEIYCTVCGETLEAGDAITKLEHKYEDNVCKNCGRINNAQLDTTYTSKTTNLYPFQVIQFKAPENGKYKFYCENITVWDSYGYLFKEENFNDQVI
;
A
#
# COMPACT_ATOMS: atom_id res chain seq x y z
N MET A 1 -33.07 2.67 26.21
CA MET A 1 -32.56 4.00 25.74
C MET A 1 -31.33 3.77 24.88
N ARG A 2 -31.44 3.99 23.57
CA ARG A 2 -30.32 3.80 22.61
C ARG A 2 -29.55 5.12 22.48
N ARG A 3 -28.27 5.17 22.85
CA ARG A 3 -27.40 6.32 22.60
C ARG A 3 -26.81 6.21 21.20
N LYS A 4 -27.14 7.17 20.33
CA LYS A 4 -26.57 7.39 19.00
C LYS A 4 -25.20 8.06 19.16
N TRP A 5 -24.16 7.46 18.60
CA TRP A 5 -22.85 8.08 18.42
C TRP A 5 -22.85 8.91 17.14
N LYS A 6 -22.59 10.20 17.24
CA LYS A 6 -22.35 11.09 16.11
C LYS A 6 -20.88 10.95 15.71
N LYS A 7 -20.64 10.54 14.45
CA LYS A 7 -19.31 10.65 13.83
C LYS A 7 -19.07 12.12 13.48
N LEU A 8 -18.00 12.72 14.05
CA LEU A 8 -17.43 13.97 13.54
C LEU A 8 -16.62 13.62 12.26
N LEU A 9 -17.04 14.17 11.13
CA LEU A 9 -16.20 14.25 9.93
C LEU A 9 -15.20 15.40 10.15
N SER A 10 -13.91 15.09 10.19
CA SER A 10 -12.82 16.04 10.05
C SER A 10 -12.64 16.34 8.57
N THR A 11 -12.98 17.54 8.13
CA THR A 11 -12.68 18.06 6.79
C THR A 11 -11.23 18.56 6.80
N THR A 12 -10.31 17.74 6.31
CA THR A 12 -8.97 18.19 5.95
C THR A 12 -9.07 19.03 4.67
N LEU A 13 -8.79 20.31 4.80
CA LEU A 13 -8.67 21.26 3.71
C LEU A 13 -7.35 20.96 2.97
N ALA A 14 -7.43 20.26 1.85
CA ALA A 14 -6.29 20.08 0.94
C ALA A 14 -6.07 21.39 0.19
N LEU A 15 -4.98 22.09 0.51
CA LEU A 15 -4.51 23.26 -0.23
C LEU A 15 -3.96 22.76 -1.57
N ALA A 16 -4.78 22.85 -2.61
CA ALA A 16 -4.33 22.57 -3.98
C ALA A 16 -3.44 23.72 -4.44
N MET A 17 -2.13 23.52 -4.45
CA MET A 17 -1.23 24.36 -5.22
C MET A 17 -1.51 24.08 -6.69
N VAL A 18 -2.09 25.08 -7.39
CA VAL A 18 -2.17 25.09 -8.85
C VAL A 18 -0.76 25.36 -9.37
N VAL A 19 -0.02 24.31 -9.66
CA VAL A 19 1.18 24.41 -10.51
C VAL A 19 0.65 24.41 -11.94
N THR A 20 0.80 25.53 -12.64
CA THR A 20 0.61 25.61 -14.09
C THR A 20 1.67 24.74 -14.73
N THR A 21 1.34 23.51 -15.04
CA THR A 21 2.19 22.60 -15.81
C THR A 21 2.22 23.03 -17.24
N ILE A 22 3.35 23.58 -17.69
CA ILE A 22 3.78 23.49 -19.08
C ILE A 22 3.74 22.00 -19.40
N GLY A 23 3.09 21.62 -20.50
CA GLY A 23 2.72 20.23 -20.80
C GLY A 23 3.91 19.30 -21.03
N VAL A 24 4.57 18.91 -19.95
CA VAL A 24 5.58 17.85 -19.94
C VAL A 24 4.88 16.55 -19.57
N ARG A 25 4.89 15.58 -20.47
CA ARG A 25 4.31 14.26 -20.24
C ARG A 25 5.25 13.44 -19.35
N GLU A 26 4.85 13.18 -18.11
CA GLU A 26 5.56 12.22 -17.26
C GLU A 26 5.28 10.80 -17.78
N VAL A 27 6.31 10.13 -18.27
CA VAL A 27 6.27 8.70 -18.53
C VAL A 27 6.72 8.00 -17.23
N PRO A 28 5.89 7.17 -16.59
CA PRO A 28 6.35 6.42 -15.43
C PRO A 28 7.50 5.50 -15.86
N VAL A 29 8.62 5.61 -15.17
CA VAL A 29 9.74 4.66 -15.31
C VAL A 29 9.30 3.33 -14.69
N SER A 30 8.55 2.55 -15.43
CA SER A 30 8.65 1.11 -15.37
C SER A 30 9.99 0.78 -16.04
N ALA A 31 10.80 -0.07 -15.45
CA ALA A 31 11.92 -0.67 -16.15
C ALA A 31 11.35 -1.44 -17.35
N ALA A 32 11.10 -0.71 -18.43
CA ALA A 32 10.93 -1.27 -19.73
C ALA A 32 12.34 -1.66 -20.17
N GLU A 33 12.53 -2.95 -20.36
CA GLU A 33 13.59 -3.44 -21.21
C GLU A 33 13.65 -2.53 -22.43
N GLU A 34 14.83 -1.98 -22.71
CA GLU A 34 15.08 -1.29 -23.97
C GLU A 34 14.80 -2.33 -25.05
N GLU A 35 13.59 -2.36 -25.58
CA GLU A 35 13.37 -2.94 -26.89
C GLU A 35 14.24 -2.12 -27.83
N ASP A 36 15.34 -2.73 -28.25
CA ASP A 36 16.18 -2.28 -29.37
C ASP A 36 15.33 -2.35 -30.64
N THR A 37 14.33 -1.46 -30.74
CA THR A 37 13.61 -1.20 -32.00
C THR A 37 14.57 -0.37 -32.82
N ASN A 38 15.30 -1.06 -33.70
CA ASN A 38 16.11 -0.47 -34.75
C ASN A 38 15.17 0.17 -35.81
N GLU A 39 14.19 0.97 -35.36
CA GLU A 39 13.33 1.75 -36.24
C GLU A 39 14.06 3.00 -36.65
N SER A 40 14.38 3.09 -37.95
CA SER A 40 15.04 4.24 -38.53
C SER A 40 14.19 5.52 -38.51
N VAL A 41 12.88 5.42 -38.21
CA VAL A 41 11.94 6.53 -38.18
C VAL A 41 11.11 6.54 -36.90
N VAL A 42 11.15 7.65 -36.19
CA VAL A 42 10.35 7.90 -34.97
C VAL A 42 9.08 8.66 -35.33
N TYR A 43 7.91 8.09 -35.06
CA TYR A 43 6.60 8.73 -35.29
C TYR A 43 5.96 9.14 -33.97
N MET A 44 5.46 10.38 -33.93
CA MET A 44 4.66 10.88 -32.79
C MET A 44 3.60 11.86 -33.29
N ASP A 45 2.33 11.61 -32.98
CA ASP A 45 1.19 12.41 -33.40
C ASP A 45 1.17 12.63 -34.96
N ASP A 46 1.27 13.88 -35.43
CA ASP A 46 1.30 14.28 -36.84
C ASP A 46 2.71 14.57 -37.35
N MET A 47 3.72 13.97 -36.72
CA MET A 47 5.14 14.23 -36.98
C MET A 47 5.93 12.92 -37.12
N ALA A 48 7.03 12.99 -37.89
CA ALA A 48 8.01 11.92 -38.03
C ALA A 48 9.43 12.48 -38.04
N TYR A 49 10.39 11.71 -37.52
CA TYR A 49 11.81 12.02 -37.59
C TYR A 49 12.55 10.80 -38.16
N ASP A 50 13.19 10.95 -39.30
CA ASP A 50 14.06 9.94 -39.87
C ASP A 50 15.47 10.06 -39.25
N THR A 51 15.82 9.10 -38.42
CA THR A 51 17.14 9.06 -37.75
C THR A 51 18.29 8.78 -38.71
N THR A 52 18.00 8.29 -39.92
CA THR A 52 18.99 7.98 -40.95
C THR A 52 19.43 9.19 -41.71
N THR A 53 18.48 10.01 -42.15
CA THR A 53 18.72 11.24 -42.93
C THR A 53 18.84 12.48 -42.04
N GLY A 54 18.24 12.45 -40.84
CA GLY A 54 18.09 13.60 -39.96
C GLY A 54 16.94 14.52 -40.35
N HIS A 55 16.14 14.13 -41.32
CA HIS A 55 15.00 14.95 -41.75
C HIS A 55 13.82 14.80 -40.83
N PHE A 56 13.09 15.89 -40.64
CA PHE A 56 11.90 15.92 -39.81
C PHE A 56 10.68 16.30 -40.66
N TYR A 57 9.57 15.62 -40.45
CA TYR A 57 8.32 15.82 -41.21
C TYR A 57 7.18 16.16 -40.27
N LYS A 58 6.34 17.10 -40.67
CA LYS A 58 5.18 17.52 -39.91
C LYS A 58 4.00 17.84 -40.83
N LEU A 59 2.77 17.50 -40.37
CA LEU A 59 1.56 17.87 -41.11
C LEU A 59 1.23 19.37 -40.91
N SER A 60 0.85 20.07 -41.99
CA SER A 60 0.41 21.46 -41.93
C SER A 60 -1.06 21.59 -41.53
N SER A 61 -1.50 22.82 -41.33
CA SER A 61 -2.90 23.19 -41.33
C SER A 61 -3.55 22.97 -42.72
N VAL A 62 -4.89 22.83 -42.77
CA VAL A 62 -5.63 22.71 -44.04
C VAL A 62 -5.72 24.08 -44.74
N GLY A 63 -5.24 24.16 -45.96
CA GLY A 63 -5.24 25.39 -46.76
C GLY A 63 -5.18 25.15 -48.25
N THR A 64 -5.17 26.20 -49.01
CA THR A 64 -4.77 26.18 -50.43
C THR A 64 -3.27 25.92 -50.51
N TYR A 65 -2.75 25.50 -51.67
CA TYR A 65 -1.31 25.29 -51.87
C TYR A 65 -0.47 26.50 -51.40
N GLU A 66 -0.91 27.73 -51.76
CA GLU A 66 -0.19 28.94 -51.38
C GLU A 66 -0.15 29.12 -49.84
N GLN A 67 -1.27 28.83 -49.14
CA GLN A 67 -1.36 28.97 -47.71
C GLN A 67 -0.45 27.95 -47.01
N VAL A 68 -0.52 26.68 -47.43
CA VAL A 68 0.29 25.60 -46.89
C VAL A 68 1.80 25.80 -47.17
N ASN A 69 2.14 26.25 -48.40
CA ASN A 69 3.53 26.53 -48.74
C ASN A 69 4.08 27.78 -47.98
N ALA A 70 3.21 28.76 -47.69
CA ALA A 70 3.57 29.89 -46.83
C ALA A 70 3.84 29.41 -45.39
N GLU A 71 2.96 28.57 -44.83
CA GLU A 71 3.15 27.95 -43.50
C GLU A 71 4.47 27.18 -43.41
N ALA A 72 4.80 26.38 -44.44
CA ALA A 72 6.05 25.63 -44.50
C ALA A 72 7.27 26.55 -44.41
N LYS A 73 7.27 27.64 -45.24
CA LYS A 73 8.37 28.61 -45.27
C LYS A 73 8.48 29.45 -44.00
N GLU A 74 7.36 29.87 -43.42
CA GLU A 74 7.32 30.63 -42.16
C GLU A 74 7.83 29.80 -40.98
N SER A 75 7.62 28.48 -41.02
CA SER A 75 8.14 27.55 -40.02
C SER A 75 9.61 27.12 -40.24
N GLY A 76 10.26 27.60 -41.31
CA GLY A 76 11.64 27.28 -41.63
C GLY A 76 11.84 25.98 -42.41
N GLY A 77 10.75 25.36 -42.88
CA GLY A 77 10.76 24.17 -43.72
C GLY A 77 10.29 24.44 -45.17
N TYR A 78 9.98 23.36 -45.86
CA TYR A 78 9.43 23.38 -47.23
C TYR A 78 8.46 22.19 -47.38
N LEU A 79 7.63 22.20 -48.42
CA LEU A 79 6.79 21.03 -48.73
C LEU A 79 7.67 19.85 -49.12
N ALA A 80 7.40 18.65 -48.61
CA ALA A 80 8.24 17.49 -48.71
C ALA A 80 8.66 17.17 -50.14
N CYS A 81 9.99 16.98 -50.34
CA CYS A 81 10.64 16.67 -51.61
C CYS A 81 11.09 15.21 -51.58
N ILE A 82 10.29 14.33 -52.16
CA ILE A 82 10.43 12.88 -52.02
C ILE A 82 11.45 12.32 -52.99
N SER A 83 12.56 11.78 -52.51
CA SER A 83 13.68 11.28 -53.29
C SER A 83 13.78 9.74 -53.35
N SER A 84 13.04 9.03 -52.48
CA SER A 84 13.08 7.56 -52.42
C SER A 84 11.72 6.94 -52.09
N ALA A 85 11.61 5.64 -52.17
CA ALA A 85 10.42 4.90 -51.79
C ALA A 85 10.23 4.91 -50.28
N GLU A 86 11.30 4.82 -49.49
CA GLU A 86 11.31 4.86 -48.03
C GLU A 86 10.79 6.21 -47.53
N GLU A 87 11.26 7.30 -48.11
CA GLU A 87 10.78 8.64 -47.80
C GLU A 87 9.31 8.84 -48.21
N ASN A 88 8.88 8.24 -49.34
CA ASN A 88 7.49 8.23 -49.74
C ASN A 88 6.56 7.61 -48.70
N GLU A 89 6.99 6.49 -48.11
CA GLU A 89 6.25 5.85 -47.01
C GLU A 89 6.15 6.74 -45.77
N ILE A 90 7.23 7.42 -45.41
CA ILE A 90 7.23 8.39 -44.27
C ILE A 90 6.21 9.50 -44.51
N VAL A 91 6.31 10.16 -45.69
CA VAL A 91 5.45 11.27 -46.06
C VAL A 91 3.98 10.84 -46.13
N ALA A 92 3.68 9.69 -46.73
CA ALA A 92 2.32 9.15 -46.81
C ALA A 92 1.76 8.81 -45.42
N LYS A 93 2.58 8.29 -44.52
CA LYS A 93 2.19 7.98 -43.14
C LYS A 93 1.92 9.24 -42.31
N VAL A 94 2.73 10.29 -42.46
CA VAL A 94 2.47 11.61 -41.87
C VAL A 94 1.19 12.20 -42.43
N SER A 95 0.98 12.12 -43.75
CA SER A 95 -0.29 12.56 -44.42
C SER A 95 -1.52 11.86 -43.81
N SER A 96 -1.40 10.56 -43.42
CA SER A 96 -2.51 9.77 -42.84
C SER A 96 -2.94 10.20 -41.44
N THR A 97 -2.13 10.98 -40.75
CA THR A 97 -2.49 11.48 -39.42
C THR A 97 -3.54 12.60 -39.48
N GLY A 98 -3.71 13.24 -40.66
CA GLY A 98 -4.73 14.22 -40.93
C GLY A 98 -6.13 13.62 -40.97
N LYS A 99 -7.00 13.98 -40.02
CA LYS A 99 -8.38 13.46 -39.96
C LYS A 99 -9.36 14.11 -40.92
N THR A 100 -8.97 15.16 -41.65
CA THR A 100 -9.85 16.01 -42.42
C THR A 100 -9.64 15.93 -43.93
N THR A 101 -8.52 15.39 -44.39
CA THR A 101 -8.15 15.22 -45.80
C THR A 101 -7.65 13.80 -46.03
N THR A 102 -7.80 13.27 -47.21
CA THR A 102 -7.30 11.94 -47.64
C THR A 102 -6.04 12.07 -48.52
N SER A 103 -5.50 13.29 -48.62
CA SER A 103 -4.28 13.63 -49.35
C SER A 103 -3.62 14.85 -48.73
N SER A 104 -2.34 15.02 -49.02
CA SER A 104 -1.55 16.17 -48.58
C SER A 104 -0.68 16.67 -49.72
N TYR A 105 -0.54 17.98 -49.85
CA TYR A 105 0.41 18.57 -50.74
C TYR A 105 1.83 18.13 -50.48
N ILE A 106 2.60 17.88 -51.53
CA ILE A 106 4.06 17.65 -51.50
C ILE A 106 4.75 18.78 -52.31
N GLY A 107 6.07 18.88 -52.25
CA GLY A 107 6.86 19.95 -52.85
C GLY A 107 6.99 19.88 -54.36
N LEU A 108 6.27 19.00 -55.03
CA LEU A 108 6.35 18.82 -56.47
C LEU A 108 5.40 19.74 -57.20
N MET A 109 5.93 20.54 -58.10
CA MET A 109 5.17 21.51 -58.87
C MET A 109 5.60 21.56 -60.37
N ARG A 110 4.72 21.97 -61.27
CA ARG A 110 5.08 22.18 -62.67
C ARG A 110 6.02 23.35 -62.83
N ASN A 111 7.03 23.17 -63.68
CA ASN A 111 7.95 24.22 -64.06
C ASN A 111 7.20 25.31 -64.81
N LYS A 112 7.30 26.57 -64.37
CA LYS A 112 6.61 27.72 -65.00
C LYS A 112 7.12 28.03 -66.40
N GLU A 113 8.38 27.66 -66.70
CA GLU A 113 8.99 27.90 -68.01
C GLU A 113 8.70 26.76 -68.98
N ASN A 114 8.55 25.56 -68.50
CA ASN A 114 8.17 24.35 -69.25
C ASN A 114 7.15 23.52 -68.47
N ILE A 115 5.87 23.71 -68.75
CA ILE A 115 4.75 23.10 -68.01
C ILE A 115 4.72 21.57 -68.12
N GLN A 116 5.48 20.96 -69.02
CA GLN A 116 5.61 19.51 -69.15
C GLN A 116 6.61 18.91 -68.12
N GLU A 117 7.40 19.78 -67.52
CA GLU A 117 8.39 19.38 -66.55
C GLU A 117 7.89 19.62 -65.12
N TRP A 118 8.25 18.72 -64.22
CA TRP A 118 8.02 18.82 -62.78
C TRP A 118 9.32 19.19 -62.07
N MET A 119 9.23 19.96 -61.00
CA MET A 119 10.38 20.38 -60.21
C MET A 119 10.05 20.32 -58.71
N TRP A 120 11.01 20.01 -57.91
CA TRP A 120 10.88 20.07 -56.44
C TRP A 120 11.00 21.50 -55.93
N ALA A 121 10.32 21.79 -54.80
CA ALA A 121 10.31 23.09 -54.16
C ALA A 121 11.67 23.54 -53.62
N ASP A 122 12.53 22.61 -53.26
CA ASP A 122 13.92 22.81 -52.81
C ASP A 122 14.93 22.99 -53.97
N GLY A 123 14.47 22.77 -55.24
CA GLY A 123 15.29 22.81 -56.43
C GLY A 123 16.10 21.53 -56.72
N SER A 124 15.89 20.45 -55.99
CA SER A 124 16.49 19.16 -56.28
C SER A 124 15.95 18.54 -57.58
N GLU A 125 16.70 17.59 -58.16
CA GLU A 125 16.28 16.88 -59.36
C GLU A 125 15.17 15.86 -59.03
N VAL A 126 14.20 15.69 -59.98
CA VAL A 126 13.11 14.70 -59.84
C VAL A 126 13.63 13.34 -60.31
N ASN A 127 14.28 12.61 -59.42
CA ASN A 127 14.86 11.28 -59.71
C ASN A 127 13.95 10.12 -59.29
N TYR A 128 12.94 10.39 -58.45
CA TYR A 128 11.94 9.44 -58.00
C TYR A 128 10.53 10.00 -58.26
N THR A 129 9.63 9.13 -58.71
CA THR A 129 8.21 9.46 -58.87
C THR A 129 7.33 8.29 -58.49
N ASN A 130 6.15 8.59 -57.92
CA ASN A 130 5.21 7.53 -57.49
C ASN A 130 3.75 7.87 -57.89
N TRP A 131 3.58 8.39 -59.16
CA TRP A 131 2.27 8.75 -59.66
C TRP A 131 1.26 7.59 -59.61
N ASN A 132 0.00 7.92 -59.30
CA ASN A 132 -1.10 6.98 -59.46
C ASN A 132 -1.33 6.63 -60.94
N GLU A 133 -1.99 5.49 -61.22
CA GLU A 133 -2.25 5.07 -62.58
C GLU A 133 -3.04 6.12 -63.34
N GLY A 134 -2.50 6.60 -64.46
CA GLY A 134 -3.09 7.64 -65.31
C GLY A 134 -2.74 9.08 -64.94
N GLU A 135 -1.99 9.31 -63.88
CA GLU A 135 -1.51 10.63 -63.48
C GLU A 135 -0.05 10.87 -63.91
N PRO A 136 0.36 12.12 -64.11
CA PRO A 136 -0.45 13.37 -64.06
C PRO A 136 -1.33 13.50 -65.31
N ASN A 137 -2.59 13.94 -65.16
CA ASN A 137 -3.59 13.86 -66.20
C ASN A 137 -4.08 15.22 -66.73
N SER A 138 -3.69 16.37 -66.11
CA SER A 138 -4.20 17.68 -66.47
C SER A 138 -3.13 18.78 -66.45
N GLU A 139 -2.96 19.51 -67.54
CA GLU A 139 -2.06 20.68 -67.60
C GLU A 139 -2.53 21.88 -66.74
N ASN A 140 -3.80 21.86 -66.30
CA ASN A 140 -4.35 22.86 -65.39
C ASN A 140 -4.07 22.54 -63.92
N GLU A 141 -3.58 21.35 -63.64
CA GLU A 141 -3.19 20.87 -62.32
C GLU A 141 -1.67 20.99 -62.20
N THR A 142 -1.25 21.99 -61.43
CA THR A 142 0.13 22.48 -61.45
C THR A 142 0.93 22.13 -60.19
N VAL A 143 0.32 21.46 -59.24
CA VAL A 143 0.95 20.98 -57.99
C VAL A 143 0.59 19.54 -57.74
N ALA A 144 1.38 18.84 -56.94
CA ALA A 144 1.15 17.46 -56.60
C ALA A 144 0.72 17.28 -55.16
N GLU A 145 -0.07 16.24 -54.93
CA GLU A 145 -0.45 15.72 -53.62
C GLU A 145 -0.10 14.25 -53.51
N ILE A 146 0.15 13.78 -52.32
CA ILE A 146 0.29 12.36 -51.98
C ILE A 146 -0.99 11.86 -51.30
N TYR A 147 -1.52 10.75 -51.72
CA TYR A 147 -2.62 10.09 -51.06
C TYR A 147 -2.13 9.44 -49.75
N ASP A 148 -2.97 9.54 -48.72
CA ASP A 148 -2.63 8.96 -47.45
C ASP A 148 -2.50 7.41 -47.52
N SER A 149 -1.75 6.80 -46.58
CA SER A 149 -1.48 5.36 -46.53
C SER A 149 -2.73 4.53 -46.21
N THR A 150 -3.82 5.14 -45.77
CA THR A 150 -5.07 4.48 -45.38
C THR A 150 -6.10 4.41 -46.49
N ARG A 151 -5.82 5.04 -47.62
CA ARG A 151 -6.72 5.11 -48.76
C ARG A 151 -6.93 3.72 -49.38
N SER A 152 -8.17 3.37 -49.69
CA SER A 152 -8.52 2.01 -50.20
C SER A 152 -8.01 1.76 -51.64
N SER A 153 -7.65 2.79 -52.43
CA SER A 153 -7.11 2.68 -53.78
C SER A 153 -6.11 3.80 -53.99
N GLY A 154 -4.96 3.45 -54.55
CA GLY A 154 -3.89 4.41 -54.84
C GLY A 154 -3.21 4.93 -53.58
N ALA A 155 -3.26 4.20 -52.43
CA ALA A 155 -2.53 4.58 -51.22
C ALA A 155 -1.07 4.89 -51.56
N GLU A 156 -0.53 5.97 -50.95
CA GLU A 156 0.86 6.39 -51.09
C GLU A 156 1.26 6.85 -52.49
N LYS A 157 0.29 6.90 -53.45
CA LYS A 157 0.50 7.35 -54.81
C LYS A 157 0.26 8.87 -54.91
N TRP A 158 0.85 9.46 -55.98
CA TRP A 158 0.74 10.90 -56.23
C TRP A 158 -0.33 11.19 -57.25
N ASN A 159 -0.93 12.36 -57.11
CA ASN A 159 -1.90 12.93 -58.03
C ASN A 159 -1.54 14.38 -58.34
N ASP A 160 -1.73 14.87 -59.57
CA ASP A 160 -1.71 16.30 -59.81
C ASP A 160 -3.04 16.92 -59.40
N CYS A 161 -2.98 18.14 -58.88
CA CYS A 161 -4.16 18.85 -58.42
C CYS A 161 -4.03 20.35 -58.62
N THR A 162 -5.17 21.09 -58.45
CA THR A 162 -5.18 22.54 -58.58
C THR A 162 -4.66 23.21 -57.32
N VAL A 163 -4.01 24.38 -57.48
CA VAL A 163 -3.53 25.21 -56.36
C VAL A 163 -4.64 25.70 -55.42
N SER A 164 -5.89 25.70 -55.89
CA SER A 164 -7.08 26.14 -55.15
C SER A 164 -7.74 25.02 -54.33
N SER A 165 -7.34 23.77 -54.50
CA SER A 165 -7.78 22.66 -53.65
C SER A 165 -7.42 22.95 -52.17
N ARG A 166 -8.17 22.38 -51.25
CA ARG A 166 -7.91 22.59 -49.83
C ARG A 166 -7.49 21.28 -49.20
N ASN A 167 -6.18 21.15 -48.96
CA ASN A 167 -5.55 19.99 -48.36
C ASN A 167 -4.63 20.41 -47.22
N THR A 168 -4.19 19.46 -46.43
CA THR A 168 -2.96 19.59 -45.62
C THR A 168 -1.74 19.55 -46.56
N GLY A 169 -0.56 19.81 -46.10
CA GLY A 169 0.70 19.51 -46.73
C GLY A 169 1.64 18.81 -45.75
N VAL A 170 2.56 18.01 -46.22
CA VAL A 170 3.65 17.52 -45.40
C VAL A 170 4.81 18.49 -45.52
N ILE A 171 5.19 19.10 -44.41
CA ILE A 171 6.33 20.00 -44.29
C ILE A 171 7.54 19.19 -43.91
N GLU A 172 8.63 19.38 -44.62
CA GLU A 172 9.93 18.76 -44.38
C GLU A 172 10.92 19.80 -43.84
N TYR A 173 11.79 19.37 -42.95
CA TYR A 173 12.90 20.14 -42.39
C TYR A 173 14.17 19.31 -42.48
N ASN A 174 15.32 19.94 -42.72
CA ASN A 174 16.61 19.29 -42.83
C ASN A 174 17.19 18.81 -41.51
N GLU A 175 16.54 19.16 -40.38
CA GLU A 175 16.95 18.81 -39.04
C GLU A 175 15.74 18.70 -38.11
N CYS A 176 15.90 18.07 -36.96
CA CYS A 176 14.84 18.02 -35.97
C CYS A 176 14.50 19.40 -35.44
N ILE A 177 13.24 19.77 -35.43
CA ILE A 177 12.75 21.08 -34.98
C ILE A 177 12.49 21.15 -33.47
N HIS A 178 12.77 20.05 -32.73
CA HIS A 178 12.60 19.91 -31.27
C HIS A 178 11.25 20.43 -30.76
N PRO A 179 10.11 19.85 -31.18
CA PRO A 179 8.80 20.33 -30.76
C PRO A 179 8.62 20.18 -29.27
N GLU A 180 8.28 21.27 -28.57
CA GLU A 180 8.14 21.31 -27.12
C GLU A 180 7.10 20.31 -26.57
N SER A 181 6.04 20.04 -27.38
CA SER A 181 4.99 19.08 -27.01
C SER A 181 5.51 17.65 -26.86
N GLN A 182 6.71 17.36 -27.37
CA GLN A 182 7.33 16.03 -27.37
C GLN A 182 8.61 16.00 -26.50
N TYR A 183 8.78 16.94 -25.59
CA TYR A 183 9.87 16.90 -24.63
C TYR A 183 9.64 15.81 -23.59
N VAL A 184 10.70 15.07 -23.25
CA VAL A 184 10.73 14.04 -22.22
C VAL A 184 11.74 14.41 -21.15
N VAL A 185 11.36 14.17 -19.90
CA VAL A 185 12.27 14.38 -18.76
C VAL A 185 12.92 13.06 -18.39
N LYS A 186 14.25 13.04 -18.33
CA LYS A 186 15.06 11.89 -17.92
C LYS A 186 15.85 12.21 -16.65
N ASN A 187 16.35 11.19 -15.97
CA ASN A 187 17.21 11.31 -14.79
C ASN A 187 16.58 12.07 -13.59
N LYS A 188 15.26 12.16 -13.53
CA LYS A 188 14.55 12.78 -12.42
C LYS A 188 14.72 11.93 -11.15
N THR A 189 15.06 12.59 -10.04
CA THR A 189 15.06 11.98 -8.71
C THR A 189 14.21 12.81 -7.75
N PHE A 190 13.54 12.14 -6.82
CA PHE A 190 12.71 12.83 -5.84
C PHE A 190 13.53 13.15 -4.61
N ALA A 191 13.34 14.35 -4.05
CA ALA A 191 13.88 14.69 -2.74
C ALA A 191 13.20 13.85 -1.66
N ASP A 192 13.97 13.42 -0.67
CA ASP A 192 13.47 12.86 0.57
C ASP A 192 13.62 13.84 1.73
N CYS A 193 13.48 13.37 2.97
CA CYS A 193 13.58 14.26 4.13
C CYS A 193 14.98 14.87 4.34
N GLU A 194 16.03 14.20 3.87
CA GLU A 194 17.43 14.54 4.16
C GLU A 194 18.26 14.81 2.91
N GLN A 195 17.85 14.25 1.78
CA GLN A 195 18.53 14.40 0.51
C GLN A 195 17.68 15.18 -0.47
N GLY A 196 18.32 16.10 -1.17
CA GLY A 196 17.72 16.79 -2.30
C GLY A 196 17.44 15.84 -3.45
N GLY A 197 16.56 16.26 -4.33
CA GLY A 197 16.26 15.57 -5.57
C GLY A 197 16.83 16.29 -6.77
N TYR A 198 16.43 15.85 -7.95
CA TYR A 198 16.78 16.46 -9.23
C TYR A 198 15.55 16.52 -10.12
N THR A 199 15.27 17.67 -10.76
CA THR A 199 14.08 17.82 -11.60
C THR A 199 14.16 17.00 -12.87
N GLY A 200 15.33 16.49 -13.23
CA GLY A 200 15.62 15.76 -14.44
C GLY A 200 15.98 16.67 -15.61
N ASP A 201 16.72 16.11 -16.54
CA ASP A 201 17.08 16.77 -17.79
C ASP A 201 15.96 16.63 -18.81
N THR A 202 15.78 17.66 -19.63
CA THR A 202 14.80 17.67 -20.72
C THR A 202 15.47 17.27 -22.03
N TYR A 203 14.88 16.31 -22.72
CA TYR A 203 15.35 15.79 -24.00
C TYR A 203 14.23 15.92 -25.06
N CYS A 204 14.63 16.04 -26.31
CA CYS A 204 13.71 15.87 -27.43
C CYS A 204 13.29 14.39 -27.54
N GLY A 205 11.99 14.12 -27.62
CA GLY A 205 11.46 12.76 -27.78
C GLY A 205 11.77 12.12 -29.14
N PHE A 206 12.09 12.95 -30.16
CA PHE A 206 12.42 12.48 -31.49
C PHE A 206 13.92 12.14 -31.65
N CYS A 207 14.80 13.12 -31.49
CA CYS A 207 16.24 12.95 -31.77
C CYS A 207 17.07 12.63 -30.51
N ASN A 208 16.42 12.60 -29.35
CA ASN A 208 17.08 12.38 -28.07
C ASN A 208 18.15 13.43 -27.70
N GLU A 209 18.16 14.58 -28.37
CA GLU A 209 19.05 15.67 -28.00
C GLU A 209 18.64 16.28 -26.67
N LYS A 210 19.62 16.62 -25.84
CA LYS A 210 19.40 17.28 -24.56
C LYS A 210 19.07 18.75 -24.78
N ILE A 211 17.88 19.15 -24.43
CA ILE A 211 17.36 20.52 -24.62
C ILE A 211 17.69 21.41 -23.43
N ALA A 212 17.60 20.86 -22.21
CA ALA A 212 17.88 21.62 -21.00
C ALA A 212 18.35 20.72 -19.85
N ASP A 213 19.21 21.28 -19.01
CA ASP A 213 19.58 20.67 -17.72
C ASP A 213 18.45 20.82 -16.70
N GLY A 214 18.27 19.79 -15.89
CA GLY A 214 17.45 19.88 -14.71
C GLY A 214 18.08 20.75 -13.64
N LYS A 215 17.43 20.81 -12.51
CA LYS A 215 17.89 21.55 -11.33
C LYS A 215 17.86 20.64 -10.10
N GLU A 216 18.85 20.77 -9.26
CA GLU A 216 18.78 20.18 -7.93
C GLU A 216 17.68 20.84 -7.11
N THR A 217 17.04 20.07 -6.27
CA THR A 217 16.02 20.51 -5.32
C THR A 217 16.51 20.25 -3.92
N GLU A 218 16.14 21.14 -3.00
CA GLU A 218 16.44 20.98 -1.59
C GLU A 218 15.75 19.75 -0.98
N PRO A 219 16.33 19.16 0.10
CA PRO A 219 15.65 18.16 0.89
C PRO A 219 14.29 18.64 1.38
N GLY A 220 13.33 17.75 1.45
CA GLY A 220 11.97 18.06 1.91
C GLY A 220 11.87 18.40 3.39
N GLY A 221 12.93 18.09 4.16
CA GLY A 221 12.94 18.22 5.61
C GLY A 221 12.05 17.17 6.30
N HIS A 222 12.11 17.15 7.63
CA HIS A 222 11.25 16.26 8.41
C HIS A 222 9.90 16.90 8.66
N ALA A 223 8.82 16.15 8.44
CA ALA A 223 7.49 16.53 8.85
C ALA A 223 7.38 16.60 10.39
N GLU A 224 6.31 17.22 10.90
CA GLU A 224 6.03 17.26 12.34
C GLU A 224 6.10 15.86 12.95
N ALA A 225 6.87 15.74 14.05
CA ALA A 225 7.14 14.46 14.68
C ALA A 225 5.89 13.85 15.31
N VAL A 226 5.71 12.56 15.15
CA VAL A 226 4.66 11.77 15.78
C VAL A 226 5.26 10.74 16.72
N ILE A 227 4.52 10.32 17.77
CA ILE A 227 4.97 9.25 18.65
C ILE A 227 4.93 7.93 17.91
N ASP A 228 6.02 7.15 17.99
CA ASP A 228 6.04 5.75 17.56
C ASP A 228 5.40 4.88 18.66
N GLU A 229 4.14 4.55 18.48
CA GLU A 229 3.36 3.71 19.39
C GLU A 229 4.02 2.35 19.70
N LYS A 230 4.91 1.87 18.83
CA LYS A 230 5.64 0.62 19.04
C LYS A 230 6.70 0.71 20.11
N THR A 231 7.17 1.92 20.41
CA THR A 231 8.18 2.17 21.44
C THR A 231 7.56 2.56 22.77
N VAL A 232 6.27 2.87 22.81
CA VAL A 232 5.56 3.18 24.05
C VAL A 232 5.46 1.95 24.94
N LYS A 233 5.81 2.12 26.23
CA LYS A 233 5.67 1.10 27.24
C LYS A 233 5.02 1.71 28.47
N GLU A 234 3.91 1.17 28.93
CA GLU A 234 3.31 1.59 30.19
C GLU A 234 4.12 1.06 31.38
N ALA A 235 4.25 1.89 32.43
CA ALA A 235 4.87 1.46 33.67
C ALA A 235 4.00 0.42 34.38
N THR A 236 4.62 -0.66 34.85
CA THR A 236 3.97 -1.66 35.70
C THR A 236 4.28 -1.40 37.18
N CYS A 237 3.90 -2.31 38.06
CA CYS A 237 4.26 -2.18 39.47
C CYS A 237 5.79 -2.23 39.69
N THR A 238 6.53 -2.97 38.86
CA THR A 238 7.95 -3.24 39.07
C THR A 238 8.84 -2.82 37.91
N GLU A 239 8.27 -2.55 36.74
CA GLU A 239 9.02 -2.16 35.57
C GLU A 239 8.69 -0.73 35.16
N ASP A 240 9.74 -0.01 34.79
CA ASP A 240 9.61 1.34 34.24
C ASP A 240 8.87 1.33 32.91
N GLY A 241 8.10 2.36 32.66
CA GLY A 241 7.49 2.66 31.39
C GLY A 241 8.37 3.52 30.49
N TYR A 242 7.88 3.81 29.29
CA TYR A 242 8.53 4.65 28.30
C TYR A 242 7.49 5.43 27.49
N THR A 243 7.70 6.73 27.31
CA THR A 243 6.71 7.60 26.63
C THR A 243 6.67 7.44 25.11
N GLY A 244 7.60 6.66 24.55
CA GLY A 244 7.76 6.45 23.12
C GLY A 244 8.63 7.49 22.45
N ASP A 245 9.30 7.07 21.37
CA ASP A 245 10.11 7.95 20.54
C ASP A 245 9.24 8.79 19.62
N LYS A 246 9.68 9.99 19.31
CA LYS A 246 9.08 10.83 18.28
C LYS A 246 9.82 10.65 16.97
N ILE A 247 9.10 10.23 15.96
CA ILE A 247 9.64 9.91 14.64
C ILE A 247 9.04 10.82 13.56
N CYS A 248 9.78 11.02 12.49
CA CYS A 248 9.23 11.58 11.26
C CYS A 248 8.23 10.58 10.63
N PRO A 249 6.99 10.96 10.36
CA PRO A 249 5.99 10.04 9.79
C PRO A 249 6.36 9.58 8.38
N THR A 250 7.17 10.34 7.65
CA THR A 250 7.59 10.05 6.27
C THR A 250 8.76 9.06 6.22
N CYS A 251 9.93 9.43 6.81
CA CYS A 251 11.15 8.62 6.73
C CYS A 251 11.38 7.70 7.93
N LYS A 252 10.55 7.79 8.97
CA LYS A 252 10.64 6.99 10.21
C LYS A 252 11.89 7.25 11.06
N LYS A 253 12.68 8.26 10.73
CA LYS A 253 13.83 8.64 11.55
C LYS A 253 13.37 9.13 12.91
N VAL A 254 14.05 8.68 13.98
CA VAL A 254 13.84 9.18 15.33
C VAL A 254 14.36 10.61 15.41
N LEU A 255 13.50 11.54 15.75
CA LEU A 255 13.80 12.96 15.89
C LEU A 255 14.03 13.35 17.36
N GLU A 256 13.33 12.67 18.27
CA GLU A 256 13.46 12.86 19.71
C GLU A 256 13.18 11.53 20.43
N HIS A 257 14.05 11.15 21.36
CA HIS A 257 13.81 9.97 22.19
C HIS A 257 12.77 10.28 23.28
N GLY A 258 11.95 9.29 23.57
CA GLY A 258 11.00 9.34 24.68
C GLY A 258 11.70 9.42 26.02
N LYS A 259 10.92 9.45 27.09
CA LYS A 259 11.40 9.49 28.46
C LYS A 259 10.95 8.25 29.21
N THR A 260 11.81 7.74 30.07
CA THR A 260 11.47 6.69 31.02
C THR A 260 10.52 7.24 32.07
N THR A 261 9.45 6.53 32.37
CA THR A 261 8.53 6.80 33.49
C THR A 261 8.79 5.76 34.58
N PRO A 262 8.98 6.15 35.84
CA PRO A 262 9.25 5.19 36.92
C PRO A 262 8.13 4.15 37.06
N ALA A 263 8.51 2.96 37.53
CA ALA A 263 7.55 1.93 37.97
C ALA A 263 6.56 2.48 38.98
N ASN A 264 5.29 2.06 38.88
CA ASN A 264 4.20 2.58 39.72
C ASN A 264 4.29 2.13 41.17
N GLY A 265 5.07 1.11 41.46
CA GLY A 265 5.10 0.45 42.77
C GLY A 265 3.86 -0.45 42.98
N HIS A 266 3.83 -1.10 44.12
CA HIS A 266 2.72 -1.95 44.52
C HIS A 266 1.69 -1.15 45.34
N THR A 267 0.41 -1.46 45.11
CA THR A 267 -0.72 -0.94 45.91
C THR A 267 -1.23 -2.08 46.80
N GLU A 268 -1.07 -1.94 48.10
CA GLU A 268 -1.51 -2.91 49.08
C GLU A 268 -3.03 -3.10 49.07
N SER A 269 -3.48 -4.33 49.30
CA SER A 269 -4.90 -4.65 49.48
C SER A 269 -5.35 -4.25 50.87
N GLU A 270 -6.55 -3.71 51.01
CA GLU A 270 -7.20 -3.43 52.28
C GLU A 270 -7.70 -4.74 52.92
N GLU A 271 -8.03 -5.74 52.14
CA GLU A 271 -8.54 -7.04 52.58
C GLU A 271 -7.49 -8.12 52.37
N LEU A 272 -7.45 -9.06 53.34
CA LEU A 272 -6.60 -10.25 53.25
C LEU A 272 -7.25 -11.27 52.34
N ARG A 273 -6.45 -11.93 51.50
CA ARG A 273 -6.90 -13.09 50.72
C ARG A 273 -6.34 -14.39 51.28
N LYS A 274 -6.91 -15.52 50.91
CA LYS A 274 -6.54 -16.88 51.34
C LYS A 274 -6.70 -17.11 52.84
N VAL A 275 -7.44 -16.25 53.56
CA VAL A 275 -7.76 -16.45 54.96
C VAL A 275 -8.45 -17.82 55.12
N ARG A 276 -7.99 -18.60 56.10
CA ARG A 276 -8.58 -19.89 56.40
C ARG A 276 -8.53 -20.14 57.88
N GLU A 277 -9.65 -20.45 58.48
CA GLU A 277 -9.70 -20.85 59.89
C GLU A 277 -9.06 -22.24 60.11
N ALA A 278 -8.42 -22.41 61.25
CA ALA A 278 -7.89 -23.71 61.65
C ALA A 278 -9.04 -24.69 61.94
N SER A 279 -8.88 -25.91 61.52
CA SER A 279 -9.80 -27.02 61.85
C SER A 279 -9.05 -28.13 62.58
N CYS A 280 -9.74 -29.16 63.00
CA CYS A 280 -9.09 -30.30 63.56
C CYS A 280 -8.25 -31.15 62.58
N TYR A 281 -8.46 -30.88 61.26
CA TYR A 281 -7.81 -31.64 60.17
C TYR A 281 -6.80 -30.81 59.39
N LEU A 282 -7.01 -29.52 59.33
CA LEU A 282 -6.20 -28.63 58.53
C LEU A 282 -5.76 -27.41 59.33
N ASP A 283 -4.52 -27.03 59.16
CA ASP A 283 -4.01 -25.75 59.68
C ASP A 283 -4.79 -24.59 59.04
N GLY A 284 -5.03 -23.57 59.82
CA GLY A 284 -5.54 -22.30 59.34
C GLY A 284 -4.44 -21.43 58.71
N TYR A 285 -4.82 -20.29 58.26
CA TYR A 285 -3.92 -19.29 57.66
C TYR A 285 -4.48 -17.90 57.91
N THR A 286 -3.67 -16.97 58.40
CA THR A 286 -4.13 -15.61 58.72
C THR A 286 -4.48 -14.80 57.48
N GLY A 287 -4.07 -15.23 56.30
CA GLY A 287 -4.24 -14.53 55.04
C GLY A 287 -3.00 -13.76 54.62
N GLU A 288 -3.00 -13.22 53.43
CA GLU A 288 -1.89 -12.47 52.86
C GLU A 288 -2.34 -11.12 52.36
N ILE A 289 -1.46 -10.11 52.46
CA ILE A 289 -1.60 -8.82 51.78
C ILE A 289 -1.04 -8.98 50.38
N TYR A 290 -1.75 -8.49 49.40
CA TYR A 290 -1.37 -8.60 48.01
C TYR A 290 -1.52 -7.24 47.26
N CYS A 291 -0.81 -7.10 46.18
CA CYS A 291 -0.98 -5.93 45.31
C CYS A 291 -2.32 -6.01 44.53
N THR A 292 -3.15 -5.00 44.67
CA THR A 292 -4.47 -4.93 43.98
C THR A 292 -4.33 -4.79 42.49
N VAL A 293 -3.17 -4.36 42.00
CA VAL A 293 -2.91 -4.10 40.55
C VAL A 293 -2.33 -5.34 39.86
N CYS A 294 -1.24 -5.92 40.39
CA CYS A 294 -0.54 -7.07 39.77
C CYS A 294 -0.86 -8.42 40.42
N GLY A 295 -1.49 -8.41 41.61
CA GLY A 295 -1.83 -9.62 42.31
C GLY A 295 -0.66 -10.31 43.08
N GLU A 296 0.52 -9.72 43.07
CA GLU A 296 1.67 -10.25 43.80
C GLU A 296 1.42 -10.23 45.30
N THR A 297 1.87 -11.27 46.05
CA THR A 297 1.82 -11.29 47.51
C THR A 297 2.91 -10.40 48.06
N LEU A 298 2.52 -9.38 48.79
CA LEU A 298 3.43 -8.39 49.39
C LEU A 298 3.85 -8.81 50.79
N GLU A 299 2.92 -9.37 51.54
CA GLU A 299 3.17 -9.91 52.88
C GLU A 299 2.41 -11.23 53.02
N ALA A 300 3.13 -12.29 53.38
CA ALA A 300 2.55 -13.59 53.66
C ALA A 300 2.02 -13.63 55.10
N GLY A 301 0.87 -14.25 55.29
CA GLY A 301 0.35 -14.50 56.61
C GLY A 301 1.05 -15.63 57.33
N ASP A 302 0.55 -15.93 58.52
CA ASP A 302 1.04 -17.01 59.39
C ASP A 302 0.13 -18.22 59.32
N ALA A 303 0.73 -19.40 59.47
CA ALA A 303 0.00 -20.63 59.66
C ALA A 303 -0.61 -20.66 61.05
N ILE A 304 -1.89 -20.99 61.16
CA ILE A 304 -2.58 -21.23 62.45
C ILE A 304 -2.64 -22.72 62.64
N THR A 305 -1.99 -23.22 63.71
CA THR A 305 -1.95 -24.64 64.00
C THR A 305 -3.36 -25.22 64.10
N LYS A 306 -3.54 -26.40 63.50
CA LYS A 306 -4.82 -27.12 63.59
C LYS A 306 -5.29 -27.33 65.02
N LEU A 307 -6.61 -27.36 65.18
CA LEU A 307 -7.23 -27.55 66.51
C LEU A 307 -7.07 -28.96 66.97
N GLU A 308 -6.82 -29.13 68.30
CA GLU A 308 -6.86 -30.44 68.93
C GLU A 308 -8.31 -30.95 69.07
N HIS A 309 -8.49 -32.26 68.96
CA HIS A 309 -9.79 -32.88 69.23
C HIS A 309 -10.16 -32.79 70.69
N LYS A 310 -11.29 -32.17 71.01
CA LYS A 310 -11.85 -32.10 72.34
C LYS A 310 -13.12 -32.96 72.38
N TYR A 311 -13.01 -34.14 73.00
CA TYR A 311 -14.09 -35.12 73.06
C TYR A 311 -14.97 -34.95 74.29
N GLU A 312 -16.27 -35.05 74.09
CA GLU A 312 -17.30 -35.24 75.12
C GLU A 312 -18.26 -36.33 74.62
N ASP A 313 -18.54 -37.31 75.41
CA ASP A 313 -19.32 -38.49 75.04
C ASP A 313 -18.83 -39.14 73.72
N ASN A 314 -17.52 -39.24 73.57
CA ASN A 314 -16.85 -39.72 72.36
C ASN A 314 -17.04 -38.88 71.10
N VAL A 315 -17.68 -37.72 71.13
CA VAL A 315 -17.85 -36.82 70.00
C VAL A 315 -16.98 -35.58 70.15
N CYS A 316 -16.18 -35.28 69.20
CA CYS A 316 -15.38 -34.04 69.19
C CYS A 316 -16.27 -32.83 69.06
N LYS A 317 -16.19 -31.88 69.99
CA LYS A 317 -16.96 -30.67 70.00
C LYS A 317 -16.66 -29.72 68.80
N ASN A 318 -15.44 -29.78 68.29
CA ASN A 318 -15.01 -28.89 67.19
C ASN A 318 -15.44 -29.44 65.84
N CYS A 319 -15.21 -30.74 65.54
CA CYS A 319 -15.42 -31.30 64.21
C CYS A 319 -16.45 -32.43 64.12
N GLY A 320 -17.04 -32.83 65.28
CA GLY A 320 -18.00 -33.90 65.30
C GLY A 320 -17.40 -35.29 65.09
N ARG A 321 -16.06 -35.43 64.98
CA ARG A 321 -15.43 -36.77 64.89
C ARG A 321 -15.86 -37.63 66.10
N ILE A 322 -16.30 -38.84 65.78
CA ILE A 322 -16.65 -39.82 66.79
C ILE A 322 -15.43 -40.72 67.04
N ASN A 323 -14.98 -40.75 68.29
CA ASN A 323 -13.86 -41.58 68.71
C ASN A 323 -14.40 -42.74 69.50
N ASN A 324 -13.91 -43.96 69.21
CA ASN A 324 -14.34 -45.20 69.90
C ASN A 324 -15.87 -45.40 69.84
N ALA A 325 -16.46 -45.29 68.70
CA ALA A 325 -17.90 -45.54 68.48
C ALA A 325 -18.25 -46.95 69.09
N GLN A 326 -19.34 -46.97 69.86
CA GLN A 326 -19.83 -48.18 70.50
C GLN A 326 -20.96 -48.84 69.66
N LEU A 327 -21.12 -50.14 69.79
CA LEU A 327 -22.22 -50.88 69.22
C LEU A 327 -23.56 -50.34 69.78
N ASP A 328 -24.55 -50.39 68.94
CA ASP A 328 -25.92 -50.00 69.29
C ASP A 328 -26.08 -48.57 69.87
N THR A 329 -25.17 -47.72 69.56
CA THR A 329 -25.15 -46.30 70.00
C THR A 329 -25.32 -45.36 68.84
N THR A 330 -26.28 -44.42 68.99
CA THR A 330 -26.51 -43.35 68.05
C THR A 330 -25.69 -42.15 68.43
N TYR A 331 -24.90 -41.64 67.49
CA TYR A 331 -24.16 -40.37 67.61
C TYR A 331 -24.75 -39.32 66.73
N THR A 332 -24.93 -38.12 67.27
CA THR A 332 -25.40 -36.96 66.48
C THR A 332 -24.23 -36.06 66.15
N SER A 333 -24.11 -35.75 64.86
CA SER A 333 -23.09 -34.86 64.39
C SER A 333 -23.64 -33.97 63.18
N LYS A 334 -23.00 -32.83 62.90
CA LYS A 334 -23.35 -31.94 61.83
C LYS A 334 -22.14 -31.60 60.98
N THR A 335 -22.28 -31.65 59.68
CA THR A 335 -21.29 -31.10 58.77
C THR A 335 -21.46 -29.57 58.66
N THR A 336 -20.36 -28.87 58.45
CA THR A 336 -20.33 -27.42 58.21
C THR A 336 -19.38 -27.14 57.07
N ASN A 337 -19.34 -25.89 56.57
CA ASN A 337 -18.37 -25.49 55.54
C ASN A 337 -16.92 -25.70 55.96
N LEU A 338 -16.63 -25.58 57.26
CA LEU A 338 -15.31 -25.85 57.81
C LEU A 338 -15.03 -27.35 58.00
N TYR A 339 -16.10 -28.12 58.24
CA TYR A 339 -16.06 -29.56 58.42
C TYR A 339 -17.09 -30.24 57.50
N PRO A 340 -16.79 -30.37 56.23
CA PRO A 340 -17.74 -30.87 55.22
C PRO A 340 -17.95 -32.40 55.30
N PHE A 341 -17.19 -33.08 56.08
CA PHE A 341 -17.30 -34.51 56.29
C PHE A 341 -17.17 -34.87 57.79
N GLN A 342 -17.62 -36.04 58.17
CA GLN A 342 -17.51 -36.58 59.49
C GLN A 342 -16.65 -37.82 59.48
N VAL A 343 -15.79 -37.98 60.50
CA VAL A 343 -14.96 -39.15 60.69
C VAL A 343 -15.45 -39.92 61.91
N ILE A 344 -15.72 -41.21 61.74
CA ILE A 344 -16.13 -42.12 62.82
C ILE A 344 -15.03 -43.14 62.98
N GLN A 345 -14.41 -43.15 64.12
CA GLN A 345 -13.45 -44.18 64.50
C GLN A 345 -14.18 -45.31 65.29
N PHE A 346 -14.18 -46.48 64.72
CA PHE A 346 -14.77 -47.68 65.32
C PHE A 346 -13.72 -48.78 65.52
N LYS A 347 -13.65 -49.36 66.69
CA LYS A 347 -12.84 -50.49 66.91
C LYS A 347 -13.76 -51.72 67.13
N ALA A 348 -13.69 -52.63 66.20
CA ALA A 348 -14.48 -53.86 66.29
C ALA A 348 -14.09 -54.65 67.55
N PRO A 349 -15.04 -54.97 68.44
CA PRO A 349 -14.73 -55.71 69.67
C PRO A 349 -14.38 -57.19 69.43
N GLU A 350 -14.86 -57.74 68.35
CA GLU A 350 -14.59 -59.10 67.90
C GLU A 350 -14.64 -59.25 66.40
N ASN A 351 -14.23 -60.34 65.81
CA ASN A 351 -14.37 -60.61 64.39
C ASN A 351 -15.83 -60.83 64.02
N GLY A 352 -16.36 -60.00 63.11
CA GLY A 352 -17.75 -60.11 62.75
C GLY A 352 -18.11 -59.13 61.59
N LYS A 353 -19.38 -59.11 61.22
CA LYS A 353 -19.92 -58.10 60.21
C LYS A 353 -20.64 -57.00 60.97
N TYR A 354 -20.23 -55.81 60.76
CA TYR A 354 -20.81 -54.63 61.37
C TYR A 354 -21.56 -53.78 60.27
N LYS A 355 -22.67 -53.17 60.67
CA LYS A 355 -23.46 -52.35 59.81
C LYS A 355 -23.45 -50.92 60.35
N PHE A 356 -23.04 -50.02 59.52
CA PHE A 356 -23.15 -48.57 59.76
C PHE A 356 -24.31 -48.00 58.92
N TYR A 357 -25.13 -47.18 59.53
CA TYR A 357 -26.21 -46.47 58.81
C TYR A 357 -26.45 -45.12 59.42
N CYS A 358 -27.00 -44.21 58.58
CA CYS A 358 -27.35 -42.85 58.96
C CYS A 358 -28.86 -42.73 59.02
N GLU A 359 -29.35 -42.03 60.04
CA GLU A 359 -30.75 -41.63 60.15
C GLU A 359 -30.89 -40.15 60.16
N ASN A 360 -32.04 -39.60 59.69
CA ASN A 360 -32.35 -38.19 59.69
C ASN A 360 -31.34 -37.32 58.91
N ILE A 361 -30.94 -37.79 57.74
CA ILE A 361 -30.04 -37.04 56.86
C ILE A 361 -30.80 -35.86 56.23
N THR A 362 -30.34 -34.63 56.47
CA THR A 362 -30.92 -33.40 55.98
C THR A 362 -30.23 -32.85 54.71
N VAL A 363 -29.26 -33.57 54.16
CA VAL A 363 -28.54 -33.22 52.92
C VAL A 363 -28.82 -34.21 51.82
N TRP A 364 -28.87 -33.74 50.59
CA TRP A 364 -29.34 -34.48 49.42
C TRP A 364 -28.37 -35.58 48.95
N ASP A 365 -27.08 -35.48 49.33
CA ASP A 365 -26.04 -36.39 48.81
C ASP A 365 -25.07 -36.73 49.92
N SER A 366 -25.16 -37.95 50.46
CA SER A 366 -24.30 -38.46 51.51
C SER A 366 -23.58 -39.72 51.05
N TYR A 367 -22.27 -39.64 50.96
CA TYR A 367 -21.43 -40.78 50.62
C TYR A 367 -20.64 -41.20 51.85
N GLY A 368 -20.55 -42.50 52.09
CA GLY A 368 -19.72 -43.09 53.15
C GLY A 368 -18.52 -43.81 52.56
N TYR A 369 -17.36 -43.56 53.14
CA TYR A 369 -16.12 -44.24 52.77
C TYR A 369 -15.54 -44.93 53.98
N LEU A 370 -15.03 -46.13 53.79
CA LEU A 370 -14.32 -46.87 54.83
C LEU A 370 -12.79 -46.81 54.60
N PHE A 371 -12.06 -46.43 55.62
CA PHE A 371 -10.60 -46.39 55.56
C PHE A 371 -10.01 -47.29 56.66
N LYS A 372 -8.91 -47.94 56.38
CA LYS A 372 -8.28 -48.84 57.30
C LYS A 372 -7.58 -48.13 58.47
N GLU A 373 -7.20 -46.96 58.34
CA GLU A 373 -6.59 -46.07 59.35
C GLU A 373 -6.96 -44.60 58.97
N GLU A 374 -6.46 -43.62 59.66
CA GLU A 374 -6.72 -42.20 59.31
C GLU A 374 -6.01 -41.74 58.01
N ASN A 375 -5.70 -42.69 57.15
CA ASN A 375 -5.15 -42.39 55.82
C ASN A 375 -6.25 -42.40 54.79
N PHE A 376 -6.73 -41.17 54.39
CA PHE A 376 -7.83 -40.99 53.45
C PHE A 376 -7.47 -41.42 52.02
N ASN A 377 -6.22 -41.86 51.78
CA ASN A 377 -5.83 -42.39 50.47
C ASN A 377 -6.02 -43.92 50.39
N ASP A 378 -6.20 -44.62 51.53
CA ASP A 378 -6.41 -46.04 51.56
C ASP A 378 -7.89 -46.37 51.81
N GLN A 379 -8.70 -46.26 50.81
CA GLN A 379 -10.12 -46.62 50.83
C GLN A 379 -10.25 -48.13 50.85
N VAL A 380 -10.85 -48.65 51.91
CA VAL A 380 -11.22 -50.09 52.06
C VAL A 380 -12.72 -50.20 51.89
N ILE A 381 -13.19 -50.71 50.76
CA ILE A 381 -14.61 -51.00 50.51
C ILE A 381 -14.95 -52.38 51.04
#